data_e7996e98c07330adcf3600dfb4f1da95
#
_entry.id   e7996e98c07330adcf3600dfb4f1da95
#
_cell.length_a   1.000
_cell.length_b   1.000
_cell.length_c   1.000
_cell.angle_alpha   90.00
_cell.angle_beta   90.00
_cell.angle_gamma   90.00
#
_symmetry.space_group_name_H-M   'P 1'
#
loop_
_entity.id
_entity.type
_entity.pdbx_description
1 polymer ?
#
loop_
_entity_poly.entity_id
_entity_poly.type
_entity_poly.pdbx_seq_one_letter_code
_entity_poly.pdbx_strand_id
1 'polypeptide(L)'
;MAGKKDSRGGNKGPGRPPAKPPGGRSERTAYRSGGGKGRSSKPGSGARRRAGAYASMSAEQRRSLQRRVWIIRVVVVLLLVVGVLLLVYFLVGRRSTGGPISSPSPSASSSLWPSPSVSATAGSSSPTPSASPSVALLPPSARSQPVPILMYHVLASPPARASHPSLFVSVADFTAQVRWLHAHGYHSVSLVQLFDFWAGKGSLPVKPIVFSFDDGYRSDWAVGGRVLSRYGYFGVLDLVVRNLLPKGGITPRQVRWLLDMGWELAAHTIDHYDLTTLGAAQLAHEVGGSRRALRRRFHVPVDFFCYPSGQFNDTVVAAVKAAGFRGATTTMWGLATRRNNRYELPRIRVDGDESLQKLIDDLTSR
;
A
#
# COMPACT_ATOMS: atom_id res chain seq x y z
N MET A 1 -51.19 -3.99 -70.11
CA MET A 1 -51.91 -5.11 -69.47
C MET A 1 -51.50 -5.11 -68.04
N ALA A 2 -52.15 -4.48 -67.13
CA ALA A 2 -53.33 -4.87 -66.41
C ALA A 2 -53.01 -5.98 -65.35
N GLY A 3 -53.16 -5.61 -64.13
CA GLY A 3 -53.12 -6.54 -62.99
C GLY A 3 -53.16 -5.82 -61.64
N LYS A 4 -54.36 -5.23 -61.34
CA LYS A 4 -54.74 -4.78 -59.96
C LYS A 4 -54.91 -5.95 -59.01
N LYS A 5 -54.70 -5.74 -57.73
CA LYS A 5 -55.59 -6.06 -56.58
C LYS A 5 -54.90 -5.76 -55.29
N ASP A 6 -55.34 -4.80 -54.55
CA ASP A 6 -56.26 -4.74 -53.39
C ASP A 6 -55.63 -5.25 -52.07
N SER A 7 -55.27 -4.34 -51.22
CA SER A 7 -55.83 -3.94 -49.91
C SER A 7 -56.20 -5.04 -48.92
N ARG A 8 -55.62 -5.03 -47.78
CA ARG A 8 -56.33 -5.02 -46.47
C ARG A 8 -55.43 -4.60 -45.33
N GLY A 9 -55.84 -3.55 -44.66
CA GLY A 9 -55.23 -3.05 -43.46
C GLY A 9 -55.41 -3.97 -42.24
N GLY A 10 -54.42 -4.01 -41.37
CA GLY A 10 -54.48 -4.65 -40.11
C GLY A 10 -53.87 -3.71 -39.06
N ASN A 11 -54.75 -2.94 -38.46
CA ASN A 11 -54.49 -2.09 -37.30
C ASN A 11 -54.12 -3.00 -36.13
N LYS A 12 -52.87 -2.94 -35.66
CA LYS A 12 -52.46 -3.51 -34.36
C LYS A 12 -51.98 -2.38 -33.46
N GLY A 13 -52.76 -2.15 -32.43
CA GLY A 13 -52.57 -1.17 -31.39
C GLY A 13 -51.25 -1.33 -30.61
N PRO A 14 -50.92 -0.34 -29.76
CA PRO A 14 -49.59 -0.23 -29.12
C PRO A 14 -49.38 -1.35 -28.12
N GLY A 15 -48.30 -2.09 -28.32
CA GLY A 15 -47.82 -3.14 -27.41
C GLY A 15 -47.41 -2.59 -26.05
N ARG A 16 -47.95 -3.21 -25.04
CA ARG A 16 -47.63 -3.01 -23.61
C ARG A 16 -46.12 -3.14 -23.39
N PRO A 17 -45.47 -2.26 -22.57
CA PRO A 17 -44.09 -2.43 -22.20
C PRO A 17 -43.90 -3.69 -21.33
N PRO A 18 -42.75 -4.37 -21.42
CA PRO A 18 -42.46 -5.55 -20.62
C PRO A 18 -42.37 -5.21 -19.11
N ALA A 19 -42.92 -6.12 -18.30
CA ALA A 19 -42.94 -6.03 -16.85
C ALA A 19 -41.54 -5.99 -16.29
N LYS A 20 -41.29 -5.10 -15.28
CA LYS A 20 -40.11 -5.09 -14.46
C LYS A 20 -39.91 -6.44 -13.77
N PRO A 21 -38.68 -6.97 -13.73
CA PRO A 21 -38.37 -8.12 -12.86
C PRO A 21 -38.50 -7.73 -11.38
N PRO A 22 -38.90 -8.68 -10.52
CA PRO A 22 -39.10 -8.40 -9.11
C PRO A 22 -37.76 -8.01 -8.43
N GLY A 23 -37.82 -6.99 -7.58
CA GLY A 23 -36.70 -6.44 -6.85
C GLY A 23 -36.00 -7.51 -6.02
N GLY A 24 -34.73 -7.77 -6.37
CA GLY A 24 -33.83 -8.55 -5.53
C GLY A 24 -33.58 -7.79 -4.21
N ARG A 25 -33.97 -8.40 -3.12
CA ARG A 25 -33.57 -7.99 -1.77
C ARG A 25 -32.04 -7.93 -1.73
N SER A 26 -31.49 -6.78 -1.43
CA SER A 26 -30.09 -6.66 -1.10
C SER A 26 -29.84 -7.41 0.20
N GLU A 27 -29.27 -8.59 0.12
CA GLU A 27 -28.74 -9.29 1.27
C GLU A 27 -27.56 -8.48 1.81
N ARG A 28 -27.78 -7.90 2.98
CA ARG A 28 -26.72 -7.36 3.82
C ARG A 28 -25.88 -8.55 4.32
N THR A 29 -24.85 -8.90 3.58
CA THR A 29 -23.89 -9.88 4.03
C THR A 29 -22.98 -9.23 5.06
N ALA A 30 -23.40 -9.26 6.33
CA ALA A 30 -22.52 -9.01 7.45
C ALA A 30 -21.46 -10.12 7.47
N TYR A 31 -20.20 -9.76 7.40
CA TYR A 31 -19.05 -10.63 7.58
C TYR A 31 -19.05 -11.16 9.03
N ARG A 32 -19.69 -12.29 9.26
CA ARG A 32 -19.74 -13.00 10.54
C ARG A 32 -18.58 -13.98 10.55
N SER A 33 -17.49 -13.60 11.20
CA SER A 33 -16.40 -14.51 11.55
C SER A 33 -16.95 -15.70 12.33
N GLY A 34 -16.67 -16.92 11.86
CA GLY A 34 -17.05 -18.15 12.52
C GLY A 34 -16.55 -18.19 13.96
N GLY A 35 -17.46 -18.15 14.91
CA GLY A 35 -17.21 -18.29 16.31
C GLY A 35 -17.08 -19.77 16.69
N GLY A 36 -15.86 -20.19 17.02
CA GLY A 36 -15.67 -21.37 17.86
C GLY A 36 -16.35 -21.13 19.22
N LYS A 37 -17.09 -22.14 19.71
CA LYS A 37 -17.66 -22.13 21.05
C LYS A 37 -16.53 -22.14 22.08
N GLY A 38 -16.03 -20.97 22.45
CA GLY A 38 -15.19 -20.74 23.60
C GLY A 38 -16.02 -20.12 24.70
N ARG A 39 -15.97 -20.69 25.90
CA ARG A 39 -16.67 -20.28 27.12
C ARG A 39 -16.69 -18.77 27.27
N SER A 40 -17.89 -18.20 27.35
CA SER A 40 -18.19 -16.82 27.71
C SER A 40 -17.65 -16.54 29.12
N SER A 41 -16.44 -15.98 29.21
CA SER A 41 -16.02 -15.21 30.39
C SER A 41 -16.62 -13.82 30.24
N LYS A 42 -17.61 -13.50 31.08
CA LYS A 42 -18.17 -12.14 31.19
C LYS A 42 -17.03 -11.15 31.42
N PRO A 43 -16.94 -10.05 30.64
CA PRO A 43 -15.94 -9.02 30.93
C PRO A 43 -16.18 -8.48 32.32
N GLY A 44 -15.14 -8.49 33.15
CA GLY A 44 -15.18 -8.11 34.54
C GLY A 44 -15.83 -6.74 34.74
N SER A 45 -16.64 -6.63 35.77
CA SER A 45 -17.44 -5.44 36.17
C SER A 45 -16.66 -4.14 36.29
N GLY A 46 -15.34 -4.19 36.32
CA GLY A 46 -14.45 -3.04 36.43
C GLY A 46 -14.32 -2.17 35.16
N ALA A 47 -14.35 -2.77 33.95
CA ALA A 47 -14.22 -2.01 32.70
C ALA A 47 -15.50 -1.20 32.38
N ARG A 48 -16.67 -1.77 32.64
CA ARG A 48 -17.96 -1.06 32.49
C ARG A 48 -18.13 0.07 33.49
N ARG A 49 -17.67 -0.09 34.77
CA ARG A 49 -17.70 0.97 35.79
C ARG A 49 -16.78 2.15 35.41
N ARG A 50 -15.59 1.89 34.83
CA ARG A 50 -14.66 2.96 34.40
C ARG A 50 -15.18 3.73 33.20
N ALA A 51 -15.81 3.09 32.22
CA ALA A 51 -16.42 3.76 31.07
C ALA A 51 -17.61 4.64 31.46
N GLY A 52 -18.46 4.16 32.39
CA GLY A 52 -19.58 4.95 32.92
C GLY A 52 -19.13 6.17 33.73
N ALA A 53 -18.09 6.03 34.54
CA ALA A 53 -17.55 7.14 35.33
C ALA A 53 -16.94 8.27 34.45
N TYR A 54 -16.29 7.90 33.32
CA TYR A 54 -15.75 8.91 32.38
C TYR A 54 -16.87 9.65 31.61
N ALA A 55 -17.96 8.97 31.31
CA ALA A 55 -19.09 9.57 30.60
C ALA A 55 -19.86 10.59 31.46
N SER A 56 -19.89 10.44 32.78
CA SER A 56 -20.57 11.33 33.73
C SER A 56 -19.73 12.54 34.18
N MET A 57 -18.47 12.62 33.79
CA MET A 57 -17.61 13.75 34.18
C MET A 57 -17.94 15.01 33.39
N SER A 58 -17.89 16.21 34.07
CA SER A 58 -18.01 17.51 33.41
C SER A 58 -16.85 17.74 32.43
N ALA A 59 -17.05 18.65 31.46
CA ALA A 59 -16.01 19.00 30.48
C ALA A 59 -14.72 19.49 31.15
N GLU A 60 -14.82 20.17 32.26
CA GLU A 60 -13.71 20.70 33.03
C GLU A 60 -12.93 19.60 33.76
N GLN A 61 -13.63 18.64 34.35
CA GLN A 61 -13.03 17.45 34.97
C GLN A 61 -12.28 16.60 33.96
N ARG A 62 -12.81 16.44 32.74
CA ARG A 62 -12.11 15.73 31.64
C ARG A 62 -10.84 16.45 31.21
N ARG A 63 -10.87 17.79 31.11
CA ARG A 63 -9.69 18.59 30.78
C ARG A 63 -8.61 18.50 31.87
N SER A 64 -8.98 18.52 33.14
CA SER A 64 -8.05 18.41 34.26
C SER A 64 -7.40 17.03 34.31
N LEU A 65 -8.18 15.95 34.05
CA LEU A 65 -7.68 14.59 33.98
C LEU A 65 -6.69 14.42 32.80
N GLN A 66 -7.03 14.97 31.63
CA GLN A 66 -6.14 14.94 30.47
C GLN A 66 -4.84 15.70 30.72
N ARG A 67 -4.88 16.88 31.39
CA ARG A 67 -3.68 17.61 31.78
C ARG A 67 -2.80 16.81 32.74
N ARG A 68 -3.38 16.14 33.75
CA ARG A 68 -2.63 15.29 34.69
C ARG A 68 -1.97 14.11 33.97
N VAL A 69 -2.68 13.41 33.08
CA VAL A 69 -2.13 12.31 32.29
C VAL A 69 -1.00 12.82 31.38
N TRP A 70 -1.16 13.99 30.78
CA TRP A 70 -0.12 14.60 29.94
C TRP A 70 1.13 14.95 30.76
N ILE A 71 0.98 15.58 31.95
CA ILE A 71 2.09 15.90 32.86
C ILE A 71 2.83 14.63 33.26
N ILE A 72 2.12 13.56 33.64
CA ILE A 72 2.74 12.28 34.02
C ILE A 72 3.57 11.72 32.85
N ARG A 73 3.03 11.77 31.63
CA ARG A 73 3.77 11.31 30.43
C ARG A 73 5.03 12.12 30.18
N VAL A 74 4.98 13.44 30.30
CA VAL A 74 6.15 14.32 30.14
C VAL A 74 7.20 14.03 31.22
N VAL A 75 6.79 13.86 32.48
CA VAL A 75 7.71 13.52 33.58
C VAL A 75 8.38 12.16 33.35
N VAL A 76 7.64 11.15 32.92
CA VAL A 76 8.20 9.82 32.62
C VAL A 76 9.22 9.90 31.48
N VAL A 77 8.94 10.67 30.42
CA VAL A 77 9.88 10.85 29.30
C VAL A 77 11.15 11.57 29.78
N LEU A 78 11.01 12.64 30.60
CA LEU A 78 12.17 13.34 31.17
C LEU A 78 13.02 12.43 32.04
N LEU A 79 12.43 11.60 32.89
CA LEU A 79 13.14 10.63 33.71
C LEU A 79 13.89 9.60 32.88
N LEU A 80 13.29 9.13 31.77
CA LEU A 80 13.95 8.20 30.85
C LEU A 80 15.15 8.86 30.15
N VAL A 81 15.00 10.13 29.71
CA VAL A 81 16.11 10.89 29.09
C VAL A 81 17.24 11.09 30.08
N VAL A 82 16.94 11.50 31.32
CA VAL A 82 17.96 11.65 32.38
C VAL A 82 18.64 10.31 32.68
N GLY A 83 17.87 9.22 32.75
CA GLY A 83 18.43 7.87 32.96
C GLY A 83 19.40 7.46 31.85
N VAL A 84 19.04 7.74 30.57
CA VAL A 84 19.95 7.48 29.44
C VAL A 84 21.20 8.34 29.50
N LEU A 85 21.07 9.64 29.81
CA LEU A 85 22.23 10.53 29.93
C LEU A 85 23.18 10.11 31.07
N LEU A 86 22.63 9.69 32.21
CA LEU A 86 23.44 9.15 33.32
C LEU A 86 24.14 7.84 32.94
N LEU A 87 23.46 6.96 32.21
CA LEU A 87 24.05 5.73 31.69
C LEU A 87 25.22 6.01 30.75
N VAL A 88 25.02 6.94 29.80
CA VAL A 88 26.06 7.38 28.85
C VAL A 88 27.23 8.01 29.61
N TYR A 89 26.97 8.91 30.58
CA TYR A 89 28.01 9.52 31.43
C TYR A 89 28.80 8.46 32.17
N PHE A 90 28.15 7.45 32.76
CA PHE A 90 28.81 6.37 33.50
C PHE A 90 29.62 5.45 32.57
N LEU A 91 29.16 5.17 31.36
CA LEU A 91 29.89 4.36 30.37
C LEU A 91 31.09 5.10 29.78
N VAL A 92 30.97 6.41 29.55
CA VAL A 92 32.06 7.25 29.03
C VAL A 92 33.09 7.55 30.16
N GLY A 93 32.62 7.84 31.37
CA GLY A 93 33.46 8.14 32.52
C GLY A 93 34.38 6.98 32.98
N ARG A 94 34.00 5.74 32.70
CA ARG A 94 34.84 4.56 33.00
C ARG A 94 36.06 4.37 32.07
N ARG A 95 36.19 5.17 30.99
CA ARG A 95 37.33 5.08 30.06
C ARG A 95 38.50 6.00 30.36
N SER A 96 38.49 6.74 31.47
CA SER A 96 39.51 7.76 31.80
C SER A 96 40.31 7.54 33.08
N THR A 97 40.52 6.30 33.55
CA THR A 97 41.47 6.06 34.64
C THR A 97 42.40 4.90 34.29
N GLY A 98 43.38 5.18 33.46
CA GLY A 98 44.56 4.33 33.22
C GLY A 98 45.78 5.20 33.18
N GLY A 99 46.47 5.34 34.33
CA GLY A 99 47.75 6.03 34.47
C GLY A 99 48.90 5.24 33.81
N PRO A 100 50.07 5.89 33.60
CA PRO A 100 51.17 5.35 32.79
C PRO A 100 51.92 4.25 33.53
N ILE A 101 52.01 3.08 32.94
CA ILE A 101 52.92 2.02 33.39
C ILE A 101 54.15 2.06 32.48
N SER A 102 55.31 2.29 33.13
CA SER A 102 56.66 2.30 32.58
C SER A 102 57.03 0.94 31.99
N SER A 103 57.63 0.95 30.82
CA SER A 103 58.22 -0.21 30.16
C SER A 103 59.59 -0.55 30.74
N PRO A 104 59.95 -1.82 30.89
CA PRO A 104 61.33 -2.24 30.84
C PRO A 104 61.66 -2.84 29.46
N SER A 105 62.73 -2.34 28.86
CA SER A 105 63.36 -2.98 27.67
C SER A 105 64.00 -4.33 28.08
N PRO A 106 63.99 -5.28 27.19
CA PRO A 106 65.04 -6.26 27.10
C PRO A 106 65.82 -6.23 25.80
N SER A 107 67.08 -6.45 25.97
CA SER A 107 68.21 -6.47 25.07
C SER A 107 68.10 -7.47 23.91
N ALA A 108 68.87 -7.13 22.90
CA ALA A 108 69.09 -7.82 21.63
C ALA A 108 69.43 -9.32 21.72
N SER A 109 68.99 -10.06 20.75
CA SER A 109 69.70 -11.22 20.19
C SER A 109 69.43 -11.36 18.70
N SER A 110 70.50 -11.30 17.97
CA SER A 110 70.65 -11.42 16.52
C SER A 110 70.29 -12.82 16.02
N SER A 111 69.52 -12.91 14.95
CA SER A 111 69.64 -14.06 14.04
C SER A 111 69.37 -13.60 12.58
N LEU A 112 70.39 -13.83 11.79
CA LEU A 112 70.56 -13.58 10.38
C LEU A 112 69.64 -14.49 9.54
N TRP A 113 68.83 -13.90 8.66
CA TRP A 113 68.35 -14.60 7.46
C TRP A 113 68.33 -13.58 6.30
N PRO A 114 68.75 -13.95 5.08
CA PRO A 114 68.93 -13.01 3.98
C PRO A 114 67.61 -12.70 3.28
N SER A 115 67.44 -11.40 2.96
CA SER A 115 66.35 -10.91 2.08
C SER A 115 66.64 -11.22 0.60
N PRO A 116 65.68 -11.71 -0.16
CA PRO A 116 65.74 -11.58 -1.62
C PRO A 116 65.17 -10.25 -2.07
N SER A 117 65.99 -9.49 -2.74
CA SER A 117 65.60 -8.27 -3.48
C SER A 117 64.69 -8.66 -4.65
N VAL A 118 63.45 -8.23 -4.62
CA VAL A 118 62.58 -8.24 -5.82
C VAL A 118 62.19 -6.80 -6.09
N SER A 119 62.68 -6.30 -7.22
CA SER A 119 62.25 -5.00 -7.78
C SER A 119 60.82 -5.11 -8.16
N ALA A 120 59.91 -4.46 -7.39
CA ALA A 120 58.51 -4.33 -7.74
C ALA A 120 58.32 -2.98 -8.43
N THR A 121 58.08 -3.07 -9.73
CA THR A 121 57.53 -1.95 -10.52
C THR A 121 56.12 -1.67 -10.00
N ALA A 122 55.93 -0.56 -9.36
CA ALA A 122 54.63 -0.12 -8.85
C ALA A 122 53.72 0.32 -9.97
N GLY A 123 52.85 -0.61 -10.43
CA GLY A 123 51.62 -0.29 -11.15
C GLY A 123 50.51 -0.07 -10.12
N SER A 124 50.32 1.15 -9.65
CA SER A 124 49.19 1.53 -8.80
C SER A 124 47.92 1.61 -9.66
N SER A 125 47.23 0.50 -9.83
CA SER A 125 45.86 0.49 -10.29
C SER A 125 44.92 0.55 -9.07
N SER A 126 44.52 1.76 -8.70
CA SER A 126 43.38 1.95 -7.80
C SER A 126 42.16 1.25 -8.38
N PRO A 127 41.43 0.43 -7.60
CA PRO A 127 40.18 -0.15 -8.11
C PRO A 127 39.21 1.01 -8.38
N THR A 128 38.92 1.23 -9.66
CA THR A 128 37.80 2.11 -10.08
C THR A 128 36.55 1.61 -9.35
N PRO A 129 35.80 2.49 -8.64
CA PRO A 129 34.56 2.08 -8.03
C PRO A 129 33.66 1.51 -9.10
N SER A 130 33.29 0.24 -8.96
CA SER A 130 32.34 -0.45 -9.85
C SER A 130 31.06 0.40 -9.91
N ALA A 131 30.84 1.06 -11.04
CA ALA A 131 29.62 1.83 -11.25
C ALA A 131 28.44 0.88 -11.12
N SER A 132 27.58 1.14 -10.14
CA SER A 132 26.29 0.46 -10.03
C SER A 132 25.61 0.53 -11.41
N PRO A 133 25.03 -0.59 -11.92
CA PRO A 133 24.42 -0.59 -13.23
C PRO A 133 23.35 0.53 -13.29
N SER A 134 23.59 1.51 -14.12
CA SER A 134 22.66 2.61 -14.34
C SER A 134 21.41 2.04 -15.01
N VAL A 135 20.27 2.14 -14.35
CA VAL A 135 18.99 1.69 -14.90
C VAL A 135 18.66 2.56 -16.12
N ALA A 136 18.45 1.94 -17.28
CA ALA A 136 18.07 2.63 -18.50
C ALA A 136 16.71 3.33 -18.33
N LEU A 137 16.61 4.57 -18.78
CA LEU A 137 15.39 5.39 -18.67
C LEU A 137 14.63 5.43 -20.00
N LEU A 138 13.30 5.53 -19.91
CA LEU A 138 12.44 5.75 -21.05
C LEU A 138 12.68 7.13 -21.67
N PRO A 139 12.78 7.21 -23.01
CA PRO A 139 12.87 8.51 -23.69
C PRO A 139 11.55 9.28 -23.58
N PRO A 140 11.55 10.61 -23.71
CA PRO A 140 10.34 11.41 -23.69
C PRO A 140 9.27 11.00 -24.71
N SER A 141 9.66 10.43 -25.84
CA SER A 141 8.75 9.87 -26.87
C SER A 141 7.93 8.67 -26.37
N ALA A 142 8.40 7.96 -25.34
CA ALA A 142 7.73 6.82 -24.76
C ALA A 142 6.58 7.16 -23.79
N ARG A 143 6.25 8.46 -23.58
CA ARG A 143 5.15 8.87 -22.66
C ARG A 143 3.77 8.32 -23.01
N SER A 144 3.59 7.85 -24.23
CA SER A 144 2.33 7.22 -24.67
C SER A 144 2.33 5.69 -24.54
N GLN A 145 3.45 5.10 -24.14
CA GLN A 145 3.53 3.65 -23.92
C GLN A 145 2.59 3.23 -22.79
N PRO A 146 1.90 2.10 -22.95
CA PRO A 146 1.10 1.52 -21.88
C PRO A 146 1.96 1.09 -20.70
N VAL A 147 1.46 1.30 -19.48
CA VAL A 147 2.10 0.88 -18.24
C VAL A 147 1.14 0.00 -17.46
N PRO A 148 1.51 -1.23 -17.11
CA PRO A 148 0.67 -2.10 -16.30
C PRO A 148 0.58 -1.60 -14.85
N ILE A 149 -0.63 -1.57 -14.32
CA ILE A 149 -0.94 -1.38 -12.91
C ILE A 149 -1.55 -2.69 -12.42
N LEU A 150 -0.80 -3.48 -11.68
CA LEU A 150 -1.28 -4.74 -11.13
C LEU A 150 -2.16 -4.48 -9.90
N MET A 151 -3.27 -5.23 -9.77
CA MET A 151 -4.20 -5.12 -8.67
C MET A 151 -4.22 -6.41 -7.87
N TYR A 152 -3.66 -6.38 -6.67
CA TYR A 152 -3.67 -7.47 -5.69
C TYR A 152 -4.60 -7.15 -4.53
N HIS A 153 -5.03 -8.18 -3.79
CA HIS A 153 -5.78 -8.05 -2.55
C HIS A 153 -5.10 -8.87 -1.43
N VAL A 154 -5.44 -10.13 -1.27
CA VAL A 154 -4.92 -10.94 -0.18
C VAL A 154 -3.76 -11.83 -0.63
N LEU A 155 -2.61 -11.72 -0.01
CA LEU A 155 -1.46 -12.58 -0.30
C LEU A 155 -1.40 -13.75 0.69
N ALA A 156 -2.24 -14.75 0.46
CA ALA A 156 -2.37 -15.96 1.27
C ALA A 156 -3.16 -17.02 0.49
N SER A 157 -3.15 -18.26 0.97
CA SER A 157 -4.11 -19.27 0.50
C SER A 157 -5.53 -18.94 0.99
N PRO A 158 -6.56 -19.11 0.15
CA PRO A 158 -7.93 -18.83 0.53
C PRO A 158 -8.40 -19.80 1.64
N PRO A 159 -9.14 -19.33 2.66
CA PRO A 159 -9.83 -20.21 3.58
C PRO A 159 -10.87 -21.07 2.86
N ALA A 160 -11.15 -22.27 3.36
CA ALA A 160 -12.06 -23.24 2.72
C ALA A 160 -13.47 -22.68 2.40
N ARG A 161 -13.89 -21.58 3.03
CA ARG A 161 -15.18 -20.91 2.83
C ARG A 161 -15.01 -19.43 2.54
N ALA A 162 -13.97 -19.06 1.79
CA ALA A 162 -13.79 -17.68 1.33
C ALA A 162 -14.93 -17.28 0.41
N SER A 163 -15.53 -16.10 0.65
CA SER A 163 -16.60 -15.57 -0.21
C SER A 163 -16.11 -15.24 -1.61
N HIS A 164 -14.84 -14.81 -1.71
CA HIS A 164 -14.17 -14.42 -2.96
C HIS A 164 -12.78 -15.06 -3.01
N PRO A 165 -12.69 -16.38 -3.32
CA PRO A 165 -11.40 -17.10 -3.29
C PRO A 165 -10.40 -16.56 -4.32
N SER A 166 -10.87 -16.02 -5.44
CA SER A 166 -10.00 -15.43 -6.48
C SER A 166 -9.20 -14.22 -6.00
N LEU A 167 -9.65 -13.51 -4.95
CA LEU A 167 -8.88 -12.40 -4.38
C LEU A 167 -7.60 -12.85 -3.63
N PHE A 168 -7.42 -14.15 -3.43
CA PHE A 168 -6.32 -14.70 -2.65
C PHE A 168 -5.23 -15.24 -3.58
N VAL A 169 -4.15 -14.50 -3.73
CA VAL A 169 -2.94 -14.98 -4.43
C VAL A 169 -2.02 -15.67 -3.42
N SER A 170 -1.61 -16.90 -3.69
CA SER A 170 -0.73 -17.61 -2.78
C SER A 170 0.63 -16.91 -2.64
N VAL A 171 1.30 -17.09 -1.50
CA VAL A 171 2.65 -16.53 -1.28
C VAL A 171 3.65 -17.07 -2.32
N ALA A 172 3.48 -18.32 -2.74
CA ALA A 172 4.32 -18.97 -3.73
C ALA A 172 4.13 -18.32 -5.11
N ASP A 173 2.87 -18.13 -5.54
CA ASP A 173 2.54 -17.53 -6.84
C ASP A 173 2.99 -16.08 -6.91
N PHE A 174 2.66 -15.28 -5.88
CA PHE A 174 3.13 -13.90 -5.80
C PHE A 174 4.66 -13.81 -5.88
N THR A 175 5.37 -14.68 -5.15
CA THR A 175 6.85 -14.71 -5.20
C THR A 175 7.37 -15.11 -6.59
N ALA A 176 6.72 -16.06 -7.25
CA ALA A 176 7.07 -16.47 -8.62
C ALA A 176 6.81 -15.34 -9.62
N GLN A 177 5.69 -14.64 -9.51
CA GLN A 177 5.33 -13.48 -10.34
C GLN A 177 6.37 -12.36 -10.20
N VAL A 178 6.69 -11.95 -8.96
CA VAL A 178 7.69 -10.89 -8.70
C VAL A 178 9.08 -11.29 -9.21
N ARG A 179 9.49 -12.54 -8.98
CA ARG A 179 10.77 -13.07 -9.48
C ARG A 179 10.83 -13.03 -11.00
N TRP A 180 9.75 -13.43 -11.69
CA TRP A 180 9.68 -13.40 -13.14
C TRP A 180 9.78 -11.96 -13.66
N LEU A 181 9.02 -11.03 -13.09
CA LEU A 181 9.05 -9.61 -13.45
C LEU A 181 10.46 -9.03 -13.31
N HIS A 182 11.13 -9.33 -12.19
CA HIS A 182 12.50 -8.87 -11.96
C HIS A 182 13.48 -9.47 -13.00
N ALA A 183 13.40 -10.76 -13.25
CA ALA A 183 14.26 -11.44 -14.23
C ALA A 183 14.05 -10.91 -15.68
N HIS A 184 12.87 -10.35 -15.98
CA HIS A 184 12.54 -9.78 -17.28
C HIS A 184 12.72 -8.26 -17.35
N GLY A 185 13.38 -7.65 -16.34
CA GLY A 185 13.77 -6.24 -16.33
C GLY A 185 12.62 -5.26 -16.13
N TYR A 186 11.53 -5.68 -15.49
CA TYR A 186 10.52 -4.73 -15.00
C TYR A 186 11.05 -3.96 -13.80
N HIS A 187 10.56 -2.74 -13.61
CA HIS A 187 10.94 -1.87 -12.49
C HIS A 187 9.68 -1.29 -11.85
N SER A 188 9.56 -1.42 -10.53
CA SER A 188 8.43 -0.83 -9.82
C SER A 188 8.48 0.69 -9.86
N VAL A 189 7.33 1.32 -10.10
CA VAL A 189 7.15 2.77 -10.07
C VAL A 189 5.88 3.11 -9.29
N SER A 190 5.83 4.32 -8.72
CA SER A 190 4.63 4.83 -8.06
C SER A 190 3.66 5.46 -9.07
N LEU A 191 2.41 5.67 -8.66
CA LEU A 191 1.46 6.46 -9.44
C LEU A 191 1.92 7.92 -9.58
N VAL A 192 2.58 8.48 -8.55
CA VAL A 192 3.18 9.82 -8.63
C VAL A 192 4.22 9.88 -9.75
N GLN A 193 5.17 8.94 -9.79
CA GLN A 193 6.19 8.88 -10.84
C GLN A 193 5.57 8.70 -12.24
N LEU A 194 4.56 7.83 -12.35
CA LEU A 194 3.84 7.61 -13.61
C LEU A 194 3.16 8.88 -14.11
N PHE A 195 2.44 9.59 -13.24
CA PHE A 195 1.77 10.84 -13.58
C PHE A 195 2.73 11.98 -13.90
N ASP A 196 3.85 12.06 -13.20
CA ASP A 196 4.89 13.06 -13.46
C ASP A 196 5.58 12.80 -14.80
N PHE A 197 5.85 11.54 -15.15
CA PHE A 197 6.35 11.18 -16.48
C PHE A 197 5.36 11.55 -17.60
N TRP A 198 4.08 11.23 -17.44
CA TRP A 198 3.05 11.63 -18.42
C TRP A 198 2.91 13.14 -18.57
N ALA A 199 3.14 13.89 -17.49
CA ALA A 199 3.12 15.35 -17.48
C ALA A 199 4.44 15.97 -18.02
N GLY A 200 5.47 15.16 -18.29
CA GLY A 200 6.77 15.65 -18.74
C GLY A 200 7.66 16.21 -17.64
N LYS A 201 7.36 15.91 -16.39
CA LYS A 201 8.06 16.42 -15.20
C LYS A 201 9.05 15.42 -14.59
N GLY A 202 9.11 14.19 -15.10
CA GLY A 202 9.97 13.14 -14.60
C GLY A 202 10.36 12.13 -15.66
N SER A 203 11.13 11.13 -15.28
CA SER A 203 11.53 9.98 -16.09
C SER A 203 11.10 8.68 -15.43
N LEU A 204 10.90 7.62 -16.21
CA LEU A 204 10.66 6.28 -15.73
C LEU A 204 11.75 5.34 -16.21
N PRO A 205 12.06 4.27 -15.46
CA PRO A 205 12.89 3.18 -15.98
C PRO A 205 12.20 2.50 -17.16
N VAL A 206 12.94 1.78 -17.96
CA VAL A 206 12.39 0.89 -18.99
C VAL A 206 11.52 -0.17 -18.32
N LYS A 207 10.46 -0.65 -19.02
CA LYS A 207 9.49 -1.63 -18.48
C LYS A 207 8.95 -1.26 -17.08
N PRO A 208 8.37 -0.04 -16.91
CA PRO A 208 7.79 0.36 -15.64
C PRO A 208 6.54 -0.48 -15.33
N ILE A 209 6.33 -0.78 -14.04
CA ILE A 209 5.16 -1.49 -13.55
C ILE A 209 4.73 -0.94 -12.18
N VAL A 210 3.42 -0.82 -11.95
CA VAL A 210 2.89 -0.44 -10.64
C VAL A 210 2.30 -1.68 -9.97
N PHE A 211 2.70 -1.95 -8.72
CA PHE A 211 2.06 -2.94 -7.87
C PHE A 211 1.07 -2.23 -6.97
N SER A 212 -0.25 -2.44 -7.13
CA SER A 212 -1.24 -1.89 -6.21
C SER A 212 -1.89 -2.99 -5.36
N PHE A 213 -2.18 -2.65 -4.09
CA PHE A 213 -2.74 -3.56 -3.10
C PHE A 213 -3.95 -2.91 -2.47
N ASP A 214 -5.11 -3.51 -2.70
CA ASP A 214 -6.39 -2.96 -2.28
C ASP A 214 -6.73 -3.39 -0.84
N ASP A 215 -7.60 -2.62 -0.19
CA ASP A 215 -8.20 -2.82 1.13
C ASP A 215 -7.29 -2.59 2.34
N GLY A 216 -6.01 -2.88 2.28
CA GLY A 216 -5.12 -2.81 3.44
C GLY A 216 -5.18 -4.06 4.31
N TYR A 217 -4.97 -5.22 3.72
CA TYR A 217 -4.79 -6.48 4.43
C TYR A 217 -3.44 -6.55 5.12
N ARG A 218 -3.36 -7.31 6.21
CA ARG A 218 -2.09 -7.55 6.90
C ARG A 218 -1.04 -8.22 6.00
N SER A 219 -1.47 -8.99 5.01
CA SER A 219 -0.61 -9.65 4.04
C SER A 219 0.18 -8.67 3.16
N ASP A 220 -0.32 -7.46 2.95
CA ASP A 220 0.36 -6.43 2.14
C ASP A 220 1.71 -6.05 2.76
N TRP A 221 1.76 -5.97 4.10
CA TRP A 221 2.99 -5.80 4.85
C TRP A 221 3.76 -7.11 5.02
N ALA A 222 3.06 -8.20 5.46
CA ALA A 222 3.72 -9.43 5.89
C ALA A 222 4.35 -10.21 4.73
N VAL A 223 3.76 -10.11 3.54
CA VAL A 223 4.19 -10.78 2.31
C VAL A 223 4.59 -9.77 1.25
N GLY A 224 3.67 -8.89 0.83
CA GLY A 224 3.88 -7.91 -0.24
C GLY A 224 5.13 -7.07 -0.01
N GLY A 225 5.19 -6.36 1.11
CA GLY A 225 6.34 -5.53 1.45
C GLY A 225 7.66 -6.29 1.53
N ARG A 226 7.64 -7.49 2.10
CA ARG A 226 8.86 -8.30 2.27
C ARG A 226 9.34 -8.95 0.99
N VAL A 227 8.44 -9.39 0.13
CA VAL A 227 8.82 -9.99 -1.15
C VAL A 227 9.33 -8.90 -2.10
N LEU A 228 8.58 -7.79 -2.24
CA LEU A 228 8.98 -6.70 -3.13
C LEU A 228 10.33 -6.09 -2.73
N SER A 229 10.58 -5.87 -1.43
CA SER A 229 11.83 -5.28 -0.95
C SER A 229 13.08 -6.10 -1.30
N ARG A 230 12.97 -7.44 -1.43
CA ARG A 230 14.10 -8.30 -1.84
C ARG A 230 14.60 -8.00 -3.25
N TYR A 231 13.74 -7.42 -4.07
CA TYR A 231 14.04 -7.05 -5.46
C TYR A 231 14.19 -5.54 -5.66
N GLY A 232 14.24 -4.77 -4.55
CA GLY A 232 14.25 -3.30 -4.61
C GLY A 232 12.94 -2.70 -5.11
N TYR A 233 11.84 -3.45 -5.05
CA TYR A 233 10.52 -3.04 -5.47
C TYR A 233 9.70 -2.48 -4.31
N PHE A 234 8.73 -1.67 -4.65
CA PHE A 234 7.73 -1.12 -3.74
C PHE A 234 6.35 -1.11 -4.42
N GLY A 235 5.30 -0.83 -3.66
CA GLY A 235 3.93 -0.82 -4.16
C GLY A 235 3.16 0.44 -3.81
N VAL A 236 1.89 0.45 -4.21
CA VAL A 236 0.87 1.42 -3.83
C VAL A 236 -0.11 0.70 -2.90
N LEU A 237 -0.34 1.25 -1.71
CA LEU A 237 -1.32 0.73 -0.77
C LEU A 237 -2.62 1.54 -0.89
N ASP A 238 -3.63 0.96 -1.53
CA ASP A 238 -4.99 1.50 -1.64
C ASP A 238 -5.75 1.17 -0.34
N LEU A 239 -5.65 2.06 0.67
CA LEU A 239 -6.01 1.76 2.04
C LEU A 239 -7.42 2.19 2.41
N VAL A 240 -8.25 1.23 2.82
CA VAL A 240 -9.51 1.49 3.51
C VAL A 240 -9.21 1.90 4.96
N VAL A 241 -9.65 3.10 5.36
CA VAL A 241 -9.31 3.65 6.69
C VAL A 241 -9.78 2.74 7.83
N ARG A 242 -10.95 2.13 7.69
CA ARG A 242 -11.51 1.19 8.67
C ARG A 242 -10.64 -0.05 8.88
N ASN A 243 -9.85 -0.43 7.88
CA ASN A 243 -8.97 -1.60 7.95
C ASN A 243 -7.64 -1.34 8.68
N LEU A 244 -7.44 -0.15 9.23
CA LEU A 244 -6.35 0.14 10.16
C LEU A 244 -6.60 -0.54 11.52
N LEU A 245 -6.58 -1.87 11.56
CA LEU A 245 -6.98 -2.71 12.69
C LEU A 245 -5.87 -3.67 13.13
N PRO A 246 -5.78 -4.01 14.43
CA PRO A 246 -4.82 -5.00 14.93
C PRO A 246 -5.12 -6.44 14.48
N LYS A 247 -6.39 -6.75 14.19
CA LYS A 247 -6.84 -8.08 13.74
C LYS A 247 -7.48 -7.96 12.36
N GLY A 248 -7.00 -8.75 11.41
CA GLY A 248 -7.53 -8.85 10.05
C GLY A 248 -7.05 -7.77 9.08
N GLY A 249 -6.78 -6.55 9.57
CA GLY A 249 -6.27 -5.44 8.79
C GLY A 249 -4.80 -5.16 9.03
N ILE A 250 -4.32 -4.09 8.41
CA ILE A 250 -2.94 -3.59 8.58
C ILE A 250 -2.88 -2.58 9.74
N THR A 251 -1.84 -2.63 10.56
CA THR A 251 -1.66 -1.67 11.65
C THR A 251 -0.95 -0.40 11.18
N PRO A 252 -1.16 0.75 11.86
CA PRO A 252 -0.43 1.98 11.50
C PRO A 252 1.10 1.85 11.53
N ARG A 253 1.65 0.99 12.38
CA ARG A 253 3.09 0.70 12.42
C ARG A 253 3.55 -0.03 11.16
N GLN A 254 2.75 -0.97 10.68
CA GLN A 254 3.04 -1.72 9.45
C GLN A 254 2.93 -0.84 8.21
N VAL A 255 1.92 0.06 8.15
CA VAL A 255 1.84 1.07 7.09
C VAL A 255 3.07 1.99 7.09
N ARG A 256 3.51 2.49 8.27
CA ARG A 256 4.75 3.29 8.34
C ARG A 256 5.95 2.54 7.80
N TRP A 257 6.11 1.28 8.16
CA TRP A 257 7.18 0.45 7.64
C TRP A 257 7.14 0.34 6.10
N LEU A 258 5.96 0.17 5.49
CA LEU A 258 5.81 0.19 4.03
C LEU A 258 6.21 1.54 3.44
N LEU A 259 5.77 2.65 4.05
CA LEU A 259 6.12 4.01 3.61
C LEU A 259 7.63 4.26 3.71
N ASP A 260 8.28 3.80 4.79
CA ASP A 260 9.74 3.88 4.97
C ASP A 260 10.50 3.07 3.90
N MET A 261 9.86 2.03 3.35
CA MET A 261 10.36 1.23 2.22
C MET A 261 10.01 1.82 0.84
N GLY A 262 9.50 3.05 0.78
CA GLY A 262 9.20 3.77 -0.46
C GLY A 262 7.80 3.52 -1.04
N TRP A 263 6.91 2.82 -0.33
CA TRP A 263 5.54 2.61 -0.79
C TRP A 263 4.76 3.93 -0.85
N GLU A 264 3.87 4.01 -1.84
CA GLU A 264 2.92 5.09 -1.96
C GLU A 264 1.62 4.74 -1.23
N LEU A 265 1.00 5.74 -0.58
CA LEU A 265 -0.29 5.59 0.09
C LEU A 265 -1.38 6.25 -0.75
N ALA A 266 -2.36 5.46 -1.14
CA ALA A 266 -3.58 5.92 -1.80
C ALA A 266 -4.81 5.66 -0.93
N ALA A 267 -5.91 6.34 -1.22
CA ALA A 267 -7.13 6.21 -0.45
C ALA A 267 -8.12 5.25 -1.12
N HIS A 268 -8.73 4.37 -0.31
CA HIS A 268 -9.77 3.44 -0.73
C HIS A 268 -11.02 3.58 0.14
N THR A 269 -11.44 4.83 0.38
CA THR A 269 -12.54 5.25 1.23
C THR A 269 -12.32 5.06 2.74
N ILE A 270 -13.36 5.42 3.54
CA ILE A 270 -13.38 5.15 4.99
C ILE A 270 -13.83 3.72 5.26
N ASP A 271 -14.99 3.32 4.68
CA ASP A 271 -15.73 2.11 5.04
C ASP A 271 -15.95 1.11 3.89
N HIS A 272 -15.39 1.38 2.71
CA HIS A 272 -15.52 0.54 1.51
C HIS A 272 -16.96 0.35 1.03
N TYR A 273 -17.78 1.41 1.07
CA TYR A 273 -19.13 1.36 0.51
C TYR A 273 -19.14 1.50 -1.01
N ASP A 274 -20.20 1.00 -1.65
CA ASP A 274 -20.53 1.36 -3.02
C ASP A 274 -20.89 2.86 -3.06
N LEU A 275 -19.99 3.66 -3.60
CA LEU A 275 -20.08 5.11 -3.60
C LEU A 275 -21.25 5.62 -4.47
N THR A 276 -21.69 4.83 -5.44
CA THR A 276 -22.79 5.21 -6.38
C THR A 276 -24.14 5.26 -5.68
N THR A 277 -24.26 4.62 -4.51
CA THR A 277 -25.51 4.53 -3.73
C THR A 277 -25.60 5.60 -2.63
N LEU A 278 -24.54 6.40 -2.43
CA LEU A 278 -24.42 7.32 -1.30
C LEU A 278 -25.01 8.70 -1.61
N GLY A 279 -25.64 9.31 -0.60
CA GLY A 279 -25.96 10.73 -0.64
C GLY A 279 -24.73 11.63 -0.56
N ALA A 280 -24.84 12.87 -0.99
CA ALA A 280 -23.71 13.82 -1.14
C ALA A 280 -22.84 13.96 0.10
N ALA A 281 -23.44 14.08 1.30
CA ALA A 281 -22.69 14.23 2.54
C ALA A 281 -21.87 12.98 2.89
N GLN A 282 -22.44 11.79 2.71
CA GLN A 282 -21.76 10.53 2.96
C GLN A 282 -20.68 10.26 1.91
N LEU A 283 -20.94 10.57 0.64
CA LEU A 283 -19.96 10.49 -0.43
C LEU A 283 -18.75 11.39 -0.14
N ALA A 284 -18.97 12.64 0.27
CA ALA A 284 -17.89 13.56 0.65
C ALA A 284 -17.11 13.07 1.89
N HIS A 285 -17.78 12.37 2.82
CA HIS A 285 -17.13 11.72 3.97
C HIS A 285 -16.23 10.57 3.53
N GLU A 286 -16.74 9.66 2.71
CA GLU A 286 -16.00 8.49 2.24
C GLU A 286 -14.79 8.90 1.40
N VAL A 287 -14.96 9.80 0.45
CA VAL A 287 -13.91 10.21 -0.49
C VAL A 287 -12.95 11.21 0.15
N GLY A 288 -13.41 12.42 0.46
CA GLY A 288 -12.57 13.48 1.02
C GLY A 288 -12.14 13.20 2.47
N GLY A 289 -12.98 12.52 3.23
CA GLY A 289 -12.70 12.11 4.61
C GLY A 289 -11.55 11.11 4.70
N SER A 290 -11.50 10.10 3.82
CA SER A 290 -10.40 9.12 3.75
C SER A 290 -9.06 9.80 3.49
N ARG A 291 -9.00 10.69 2.48
CA ARG A 291 -7.79 11.46 2.18
C ARG A 291 -7.29 12.24 3.40
N ARG A 292 -8.19 12.98 4.04
CA ARG A 292 -7.84 13.77 5.24
C ARG A 292 -7.39 12.89 6.41
N ALA A 293 -8.07 11.76 6.63
CA ALA A 293 -7.73 10.82 7.70
C ALA A 293 -6.34 10.22 7.52
N LEU A 294 -6.03 9.72 6.32
CA LEU A 294 -4.74 9.12 6.00
C LEU A 294 -3.60 10.15 6.05
N ARG A 295 -3.79 11.33 5.47
CA ARG A 295 -2.80 12.42 5.55
C ARG A 295 -2.50 12.85 6.98
N ARG A 296 -3.52 13.00 7.82
CA ARG A 296 -3.33 13.33 9.25
C ARG A 296 -2.65 12.21 10.03
N ARG A 297 -2.91 10.96 9.66
CA ARG A 297 -2.37 9.81 10.39
C ARG A 297 -0.92 9.53 10.07
N PHE A 298 -0.54 9.69 8.81
CA PHE A 298 0.76 9.25 8.30
C PHE A 298 1.70 10.40 7.93
N HIS A 299 1.19 11.63 7.78
CA HIS A 299 1.95 12.84 7.40
C HIS A 299 2.65 12.71 6.03
N VAL A 300 2.05 11.98 5.11
CA VAL A 300 2.50 11.83 3.72
C VAL A 300 1.43 12.33 2.74
N PRO A 301 1.79 12.63 1.49
CA PRO A 301 0.82 12.84 0.42
C PRO A 301 -0.10 11.64 0.26
N VAL A 302 -1.37 11.89 -0.07
CA VAL A 302 -2.38 10.89 -0.47
C VAL A 302 -3.05 11.47 -1.70
N ASP A 303 -2.49 11.18 -2.86
CA ASP A 303 -2.79 11.89 -4.10
C ASP A 303 -3.63 11.06 -5.07
N PHE A 304 -3.81 9.78 -4.79
CA PHE A 304 -4.60 8.88 -5.62
C PHE A 304 -5.72 8.23 -4.84
N PHE A 305 -6.75 7.83 -5.59
CA PHE A 305 -7.94 7.18 -5.08
C PHE A 305 -8.17 5.85 -5.81
N CYS A 306 -8.71 4.86 -5.12
CA CYS A 306 -9.18 3.62 -5.71
C CYS A 306 -10.67 3.46 -5.43
N TYR A 307 -11.47 3.18 -6.46
CA TYR A 307 -12.92 3.00 -6.28
C TYR A 307 -13.23 1.64 -5.69
N PRO A 308 -13.98 1.56 -4.56
CA PRO A 308 -14.44 0.29 -4.00
C PRO A 308 -15.14 -0.57 -5.04
N SER A 309 -14.70 -1.82 -5.19
CA SER A 309 -15.22 -2.77 -6.20
C SER A 309 -15.24 -2.22 -7.63
N GLY A 310 -14.50 -1.15 -7.91
CA GLY A 310 -14.50 -0.46 -9.19
C GLY A 310 -15.78 0.30 -9.52
N GLN A 311 -16.70 0.48 -8.57
CA GLN A 311 -17.99 1.14 -8.82
C GLN A 311 -17.84 2.66 -8.78
N PHE A 312 -18.22 3.33 -9.87
CA PHE A 312 -18.22 4.79 -9.97
C PHE A 312 -19.24 5.28 -10.99
N ASN A 313 -19.59 6.55 -10.90
CA ASN A 313 -20.36 7.32 -11.85
C ASN A 313 -19.84 8.77 -11.87
N ASP A 314 -20.39 9.63 -12.71
CA ASP A 314 -19.95 11.03 -12.85
C ASP A 314 -19.98 11.80 -11.53
N THR A 315 -20.97 11.54 -10.66
CA THR A 315 -21.09 12.18 -9.34
C THR A 315 -19.92 11.77 -8.44
N VAL A 316 -19.58 10.47 -8.44
CA VAL A 316 -18.45 9.95 -7.65
C VAL A 316 -17.13 10.49 -8.20
N VAL A 317 -16.94 10.51 -9.52
CA VAL A 317 -15.75 11.09 -10.16
C VAL A 317 -15.61 12.58 -9.81
N ALA A 318 -16.73 13.34 -9.83
CA ALA A 318 -16.72 14.74 -9.43
C ALA A 318 -16.31 14.92 -7.95
N ALA A 319 -16.78 14.04 -7.05
CA ALA A 319 -16.39 14.06 -5.64
C ALA A 319 -14.89 13.76 -5.44
N VAL A 320 -14.33 12.82 -6.21
CA VAL A 320 -12.88 12.49 -6.19
C VAL A 320 -12.05 13.70 -6.66
N LYS A 321 -12.48 14.36 -7.75
CA LYS A 321 -11.85 15.60 -8.24
C LYS A 321 -11.92 16.72 -7.20
N ALA A 322 -13.10 16.96 -6.62
CA ALA A 322 -13.33 17.99 -5.61
C ALA A 322 -12.53 17.74 -4.32
N ALA A 323 -12.27 16.48 -3.97
CA ALA A 323 -11.40 16.11 -2.84
C ALA A 323 -9.91 16.39 -3.11
N GLY A 324 -9.53 16.77 -4.34
CA GLY A 324 -8.18 17.15 -4.73
C GLY A 324 -7.25 15.97 -5.01
N PHE A 325 -7.77 14.80 -5.36
CA PHE A 325 -6.95 13.70 -5.88
C PHE A 325 -6.42 14.02 -7.28
N ARG A 326 -5.22 13.53 -7.60
CA ARG A 326 -4.60 13.70 -8.92
C ARG A 326 -5.16 12.73 -9.96
N GLY A 327 -5.63 11.56 -9.51
CA GLY A 327 -6.19 10.51 -10.35
C GLY A 327 -6.81 9.38 -9.53
N ALA A 328 -7.43 8.42 -10.22
CA ALA A 328 -8.02 7.25 -9.57
C ALA A 328 -7.90 6.00 -10.43
N THR A 329 -7.84 4.84 -9.76
CA THR A 329 -7.78 3.51 -10.34
C THR A 329 -9.12 2.79 -10.21
N THR A 330 -9.43 1.93 -11.17
CA THR A 330 -10.67 1.15 -11.26
C THR A 330 -10.36 -0.35 -11.31
N THR A 331 -11.41 -1.17 -11.44
CA THR A 331 -11.29 -2.59 -11.77
C THR A 331 -11.44 -2.88 -13.27
N MET A 332 -11.53 -1.84 -14.11
CA MET A 332 -11.53 -2.03 -15.57
C MET A 332 -10.21 -2.68 -15.98
N TRP A 333 -10.31 -3.74 -16.76
CA TRP A 333 -9.14 -4.44 -17.25
C TRP A 333 -8.41 -3.65 -18.33
N GLY A 334 -7.09 -3.61 -18.25
CA GLY A 334 -6.23 -3.04 -19.29
C GLY A 334 -4.96 -2.41 -18.77
N LEU A 335 -4.16 -1.95 -19.72
CA LEU A 335 -2.93 -1.21 -19.46
C LEU A 335 -3.23 0.29 -19.38
N ALA A 336 -2.68 0.95 -18.37
CA ALA A 336 -2.87 2.38 -18.21
C ALA A 336 -2.01 3.17 -19.20
N THR A 337 -2.62 4.18 -19.82
CA THR A 337 -1.95 5.09 -20.77
C THR A 337 -2.22 6.55 -20.42
N ARG A 338 -1.39 7.44 -20.91
CA ARG A 338 -1.62 8.90 -20.82
C ARG A 338 -2.95 9.35 -21.43
N ARG A 339 -3.53 8.56 -22.34
CA ARG A 339 -4.79 8.88 -23.05
C ARG A 339 -6.03 8.52 -22.24
N ASN A 340 -5.91 7.65 -21.24
CA ASN A 340 -7.03 7.32 -20.36
C ASN A 340 -7.50 8.55 -19.57
N ASN A 341 -8.77 8.56 -19.19
CA ASN A 341 -9.23 9.47 -18.17
C ASN A 341 -8.44 9.20 -16.88
N ARG A 342 -7.76 10.21 -16.39
CA ARG A 342 -6.89 10.08 -15.19
C ARG A 342 -7.62 9.63 -13.93
N TYR A 343 -8.95 9.76 -13.91
CA TYR A 343 -9.80 9.33 -12.80
C TYR A 343 -10.46 7.99 -13.05
N GLU A 344 -10.07 7.25 -14.10
CA GLU A 344 -10.66 5.97 -14.50
C GLU A 344 -9.56 5.04 -15.05
N LEU A 345 -8.41 5.01 -14.39
CA LEU A 345 -7.28 4.21 -14.87
C LEU A 345 -7.60 2.71 -14.78
N PRO A 346 -7.42 1.97 -15.91
CA PRO A 346 -7.55 0.53 -15.90
C PRO A 346 -6.40 -0.13 -15.15
N ARG A 347 -6.63 -1.35 -14.67
CA ARG A 347 -5.62 -2.19 -14.00
C ARG A 347 -5.69 -3.62 -14.52
N ILE A 348 -4.61 -4.36 -14.35
CA ILE A 348 -4.58 -5.81 -14.50
C ILE A 348 -4.85 -6.41 -13.12
N ARG A 349 -6.02 -7.04 -12.95
CA ARG A 349 -6.34 -7.78 -11.75
C ARG A 349 -5.55 -9.09 -11.77
N VAL A 350 -4.94 -9.43 -10.66
CA VAL A 350 -4.24 -10.70 -10.47
C VAL A 350 -5.06 -11.56 -9.53
N ASP A 351 -5.68 -12.57 -10.07
CA ASP A 351 -6.52 -13.52 -9.32
C ASP A 351 -5.70 -14.75 -8.88
N GLY A 352 -6.12 -15.36 -7.77
CA GLY A 352 -5.36 -16.44 -7.14
C GLY A 352 -5.49 -17.80 -7.81
N ASP A 353 -6.44 -17.95 -8.72
CA ASP A 353 -6.65 -19.13 -9.58
C ASP A 353 -6.00 -18.99 -10.95
N GLU A 354 -5.32 -17.86 -11.21
CA GLU A 354 -4.64 -17.60 -12.46
C GLU A 354 -3.18 -18.09 -12.42
N SER A 355 -2.73 -18.64 -13.55
CA SER A 355 -1.34 -19.08 -13.71
C SER A 355 -0.38 -17.89 -13.91
N LEU A 356 0.92 -18.09 -13.64
CA LEU A 356 1.95 -17.12 -14.02
C LEU A 356 1.92 -16.81 -15.53
N GLN A 357 1.61 -17.80 -16.38
CA GLN A 357 1.50 -17.59 -17.83
C GLN A 357 0.39 -16.59 -18.17
N LYS A 358 -0.76 -16.67 -17.50
CA LYS A 358 -1.86 -15.70 -17.69
C LYS A 358 -1.40 -14.27 -17.40
N LEU A 359 -0.68 -14.04 -16.29
CA LEU A 359 -0.10 -12.73 -15.99
C LEU A 359 0.87 -12.27 -17.11
N ILE A 360 1.71 -13.17 -17.62
CA ILE A 360 2.63 -12.87 -18.72
C ILE A 360 1.86 -12.45 -19.97
N ASP A 361 0.80 -13.19 -20.32
CA ASP A 361 -0.04 -12.91 -21.48
C ASP A 361 -0.72 -11.54 -21.34
N ASP A 362 -1.25 -11.20 -20.15
CA ASP A 362 -1.86 -9.90 -19.86
C ASP A 362 -0.87 -8.73 -19.97
N LEU A 363 0.39 -8.95 -19.59
CA LEU A 363 1.44 -7.93 -19.68
C LEU A 363 1.94 -7.73 -21.12
N THR A 364 1.81 -8.72 -21.97
CA THR A 364 2.34 -8.75 -23.35
C THR A 364 1.26 -8.58 -24.42
N SER A 365 -0.02 -8.75 -24.07
CA SER A 365 -1.13 -8.49 -24.99
C SER A 365 -1.18 -6.99 -25.33
N ARG A 366 -1.01 -6.70 -26.61
CA ARG A 366 -1.03 -5.36 -27.19
C ARG A 366 -2.40 -5.05 -27.80
#